data_eef3d5c4e3e8d3f9882802787fcd99a0
#
_entry.id   eef3d5c4e3e8d3f9882802787fcd99a0
#
_cell.length_a   1.000
_cell.length_b   1.000
_cell.length_c   1.000
_cell.angle_alpha   90.00
_cell.angle_beta   90.00
_cell.angle_gamma   90.00
#
_symmetry.space_group_name_H-M   'P 1'
#
loop_
_entity.id
_entity.type
_entity.pdbx_description
1 polymer ?
#
loop_
_entity_poly.entity_id
_entity_poly.type
_entity_poly.pdbx_seq_one_letter_code
_entity_poly.pdbx_strand_id
1 'polypeptide(L)'
;MPSGEREKNLRPSGKKKAQRDSLKGLRVRDGLVRHPFDLEFGVRTSGLVAGRHLITGHRNDRHATAYYAVAPSVFRGMIVRWRRCRPLAPLDEYTFIDLGAGMGRALLLAAELPFRAVLGVELNPTLARIGTRNLALWRAAGRARAPMRMLCRDAAEFELPPGPSVVFLFNPFGGAVLRRILRNWESGLAGRSGNLDILYVNNEQEPILRRQPCLTRLFHGEVRRSNADTVAECKILNSQPDAEYAATAWENCSIYRWSGAQGSSSPGN
;
A
#
# COMPACT_ATOMS: atom_id res chain seq x y z
N MET A 1 27.64 -50.42 -44.96
CA MET A 1 26.35 -50.11 -44.33
C MET A 1 26.58 -49.77 -42.89
N PRO A 2 26.43 -48.50 -42.43
CA PRO A 2 26.07 -48.24 -41.06
C PRO A 2 24.77 -47.44 -40.98
N SER A 3 23.91 -47.86 -40.06
CA SER A 3 22.63 -47.35 -39.70
C SER A 3 22.68 -46.00 -39.02
N GLY A 4 21.88 -45.05 -39.49
CA GLY A 4 21.76 -43.72 -38.89
C GLY A 4 20.90 -43.73 -37.63
N GLU A 5 21.42 -43.20 -36.57
CA GLU A 5 20.68 -42.85 -35.35
C GLU A 5 20.00 -41.50 -35.53
N ARG A 6 18.67 -41.47 -35.36
CA ARG A 6 17.87 -40.24 -35.34
C ARG A 6 17.90 -39.65 -33.92
N GLU A 7 18.53 -38.52 -33.75
CA GLU A 7 18.37 -37.70 -32.56
C GLU A 7 16.92 -37.27 -32.37
N LYS A 8 16.33 -37.70 -31.25
CA LYS A 8 15.01 -37.22 -30.79
C LYS A 8 15.16 -35.86 -30.11
N ASN A 9 14.76 -34.82 -30.81
CA ASN A 9 14.56 -33.49 -30.22
C ASN A 9 13.52 -33.55 -29.10
N LEU A 10 13.96 -33.48 -27.84
CA LEU A 10 13.11 -33.29 -26.68
C LEU A 10 12.59 -31.84 -26.65
N ARG A 11 11.29 -31.66 -26.89
CA ARG A 11 10.59 -30.39 -26.72
C ARG A 11 10.55 -30.03 -25.22
N PRO A 12 10.84 -28.78 -24.81
CA PRO A 12 10.77 -28.41 -23.41
C PRO A 12 9.34 -28.42 -22.89
N SER A 13 9.14 -29.03 -21.73
CA SER A 13 7.87 -29.33 -21.08
C SER A 13 6.98 -28.09 -20.88
N GLY A 14 5.66 -28.24 -21.06
CA GLY A 14 4.64 -27.20 -21.03
C GLY A 14 4.54 -26.36 -19.73
N LYS A 15 5.24 -26.73 -18.65
CA LYS A 15 5.27 -25.98 -17.39
C LYS A 15 5.95 -24.59 -17.49
N LYS A 16 6.92 -24.42 -18.38
CA LYS A 16 7.57 -23.10 -18.59
C LYS A 16 6.69 -22.12 -19.37
N LYS A 17 5.75 -22.62 -20.16
CA LYS A 17 4.83 -21.79 -20.97
C LYS A 17 3.70 -21.22 -20.11
N ALA A 18 3.13 -22.01 -19.20
CA ALA A 18 2.08 -21.56 -18.26
C ALA A 18 2.57 -20.46 -17.31
N GLN A 19 3.85 -20.53 -16.86
CA GLN A 19 4.43 -19.52 -15.98
C GLN A 19 4.76 -18.20 -16.70
N ARG A 20 4.98 -18.21 -18.02
CA ARG A 20 5.13 -17.01 -18.85
C ARG A 20 3.79 -16.34 -19.17
N ASP A 21 2.73 -17.09 -19.34
CA ASP A 21 1.42 -16.56 -19.69
C ASP A 21 0.70 -15.88 -18.51
N SER A 22 0.96 -16.29 -17.25
CA SER A 22 0.46 -15.61 -16.04
C SER A 22 1.06 -14.21 -15.81
N LEU A 23 2.16 -13.87 -16.48
CA LEU A 23 2.79 -12.55 -16.44
C LEU A 23 2.31 -11.60 -17.54
N LYS A 24 1.50 -12.08 -18.50
CA LYS A 24 1.01 -11.27 -19.62
C LYS A 24 -0.02 -10.21 -19.19
N GLY A 25 -0.68 -10.38 -18.06
CA GLY A 25 -1.64 -9.41 -17.52
C GLY A 25 -1.01 -8.17 -16.90
N LEU A 26 0.18 -8.29 -16.31
CA LEU A 26 0.93 -7.21 -15.69
C LEU A 26 2.16 -6.88 -16.53
N ARG A 27 1.95 -6.34 -17.72
CA ARG A 27 3.05 -5.75 -18.50
C ARG A 27 3.52 -4.46 -17.82
N VAL A 28 4.35 -4.62 -16.80
CA VAL A 28 5.42 -3.65 -16.58
C VAL A 28 6.36 -3.86 -17.75
N ARG A 29 6.18 -3.10 -18.83
CA ARG A 29 6.99 -3.20 -20.05
C ARG A 29 8.46 -3.05 -19.65
N ASP A 30 9.32 -3.94 -20.12
CA ASP A 30 10.77 -3.69 -20.14
C ASP A 30 10.96 -2.35 -20.85
N GLY A 31 11.63 -1.40 -20.18
CA GLY A 31 11.79 -0.03 -20.68
C GLY A 31 11.02 1.05 -19.91
N LEU A 32 10.22 0.72 -18.87
CA LEU A 32 9.60 1.73 -18.03
C LEU A 32 10.65 2.55 -17.28
N VAL A 33 10.43 3.87 -17.29
CA VAL A 33 11.20 4.78 -16.43
C VAL A 33 10.97 4.38 -14.98
N ARG A 34 12.06 4.15 -14.24
CA ARG A 34 12.01 3.78 -12.83
C ARG A 34 12.25 5.01 -11.96
N HIS A 35 11.59 5.06 -10.82
CA HIS A 35 11.84 6.09 -9.82
C HIS A 35 13.29 5.98 -9.31
N PRO A 36 13.99 7.11 -9.01
CA PRO A 36 15.35 7.07 -8.43
C PRO A 36 15.46 6.18 -7.20
N PHE A 37 14.42 6.15 -6.34
CA PHE A 37 14.32 5.24 -5.21
C PHE A 37 14.52 3.76 -5.62
N ASP A 38 13.88 3.31 -6.70
CA ASP A 38 14.01 1.93 -7.17
C ASP A 38 15.40 1.63 -7.72
N LEU A 39 16.02 2.63 -8.36
CA LEU A 39 17.38 2.50 -8.92
C LEU A 39 18.43 2.46 -7.81
N GLU A 40 18.31 3.36 -6.83
CA GLU A 40 19.23 3.48 -5.70
C GLU A 40 19.22 2.20 -4.82
N PHE A 41 18.02 1.64 -4.59
CA PHE A 41 17.88 0.53 -3.65
C PHE A 41 17.72 -0.85 -4.31
N GLY A 42 17.76 -0.93 -5.62
CA GLY A 42 17.63 -2.20 -6.34
C GLY A 42 16.26 -2.88 -6.20
N VAL A 43 15.23 -2.13 -5.81
CA VAL A 43 13.85 -2.61 -5.64
C VAL A 43 13.01 -2.33 -6.87
N ARG A 44 11.79 -2.86 -6.92
CA ARG A 44 10.83 -2.65 -8.01
C ARG A 44 9.51 -2.21 -7.43
N THR A 45 9.29 -0.90 -7.34
CA THR A 45 8.04 -0.32 -6.85
C THR A 45 7.45 0.73 -7.79
N SER A 46 8.11 1.02 -8.92
CA SER A 46 7.68 2.02 -9.89
C SER A 46 6.66 1.47 -10.89
N GLY A 47 5.90 2.37 -11.47
CA GLY A 47 4.94 2.12 -12.53
C GLY A 47 3.50 2.38 -12.12
N LEU A 48 2.67 2.67 -13.11
CA LEU A 48 1.22 2.77 -12.99
C LEU A 48 0.61 1.49 -13.56
N VAL A 49 -0.27 0.81 -12.80
CA VAL A 49 -1.07 -0.30 -13.29
C VAL A 49 -2.53 0.08 -13.14
N ALA A 50 -3.22 0.31 -14.26
CA ALA A 50 -4.63 0.67 -14.23
C ALA A 50 -5.47 -0.41 -13.55
N GLY A 51 -6.52 -0.02 -12.80
CA GLY A 51 -7.38 -0.96 -12.06
C GLY A 51 -7.96 -2.07 -12.92
N ARG A 52 -8.29 -1.78 -14.21
CA ARG A 52 -8.75 -2.79 -15.19
C ARG A 52 -7.75 -3.93 -15.45
N HIS A 53 -6.47 -3.76 -15.09
CA HIS A 53 -5.41 -4.77 -15.22
C HIS A 53 -5.09 -5.47 -13.88
N LEU A 54 -5.74 -5.08 -12.79
CA LEU A 54 -5.56 -5.66 -11.46
C LEU A 54 -6.62 -6.73 -11.13
N ILE A 55 -7.25 -7.31 -12.17
CA ILE A 55 -8.31 -8.30 -12.02
C ILE A 55 -7.72 -9.62 -11.51
N THR A 56 -8.22 -10.09 -10.38
CA THR A 56 -7.83 -11.36 -9.74
C THR A 56 -8.94 -12.41 -9.76
N GLY A 57 -10.16 -12.03 -10.12
CA GLY A 57 -11.38 -12.83 -10.00
C GLY A 57 -12.08 -12.63 -8.64
N HIS A 58 -11.55 -11.76 -7.78
CA HIS A 58 -12.16 -11.46 -6.49
C HIS A 58 -13.29 -10.43 -6.61
N ARG A 59 -14.34 -10.58 -5.80
CA ARG A 59 -15.52 -9.67 -5.78
C ARG A 59 -15.16 -8.18 -5.57
N ASN A 60 -14.05 -7.89 -4.93
CA ASN A 60 -13.57 -6.52 -4.65
C ASN A 60 -12.70 -5.93 -5.75
N ASP A 61 -12.35 -6.66 -6.82
CA ASP A 61 -11.57 -6.13 -7.95
C ASP A 61 -12.17 -4.86 -8.56
N ARG A 62 -13.52 -4.80 -8.65
CA ARG A 62 -14.26 -3.63 -9.15
C ARG A 62 -14.10 -2.36 -8.30
N HIS A 63 -13.56 -2.49 -7.10
CA HIS A 63 -13.32 -1.40 -6.16
C HIS A 63 -11.83 -1.04 -6.06
N ALA A 64 -10.94 -1.82 -6.68
CA ALA A 64 -9.53 -1.51 -6.71
C ALA A 64 -9.28 -0.26 -7.56
N THR A 65 -8.49 0.67 -7.04
CA THR A 65 -7.97 1.79 -7.81
C THR A 65 -6.73 1.35 -8.61
N ALA A 66 -6.17 2.24 -9.42
CA ALA A 66 -4.91 1.94 -10.07
C ALA A 66 -3.79 1.75 -9.04
N TYR A 67 -2.88 0.80 -9.29
CA TYR A 67 -1.64 0.75 -8.53
C TYR A 67 -0.72 1.90 -8.96
N TYR A 68 -0.29 2.67 -7.99
CA TYR A 68 0.75 3.68 -8.09
C TYR A 68 1.46 3.79 -6.73
N ALA A 69 2.79 3.84 -6.71
CA ALA A 69 3.51 3.87 -5.45
C ALA A 69 3.58 5.29 -4.89
N VAL A 70 3.39 5.46 -3.60
CA VAL A 70 3.53 6.76 -2.93
C VAL A 70 4.93 7.34 -3.10
N ALA A 71 5.03 8.64 -3.37
CA ALA A 71 6.31 9.33 -3.42
C ALA A 71 7.02 9.29 -2.05
N PRO A 72 8.33 8.99 -1.99
CA PRO A 72 9.06 8.93 -0.72
C PRO A 72 8.94 10.19 0.14
N SER A 73 8.96 11.37 -0.48
CA SER A 73 8.79 12.63 0.25
C SER A 73 7.39 12.83 0.84
N VAL A 74 6.35 12.37 0.15
CA VAL A 74 4.96 12.41 0.65
C VAL A 74 4.82 11.47 1.84
N PHE A 75 5.30 10.24 1.73
CA PHE A 75 5.30 9.29 2.84
C PHE A 75 5.99 9.88 4.08
N ARG A 76 7.24 10.35 3.92
CA ARG A 76 8.00 10.98 5.03
C ARG A 76 7.28 12.20 5.59
N GLY A 77 6.68 13.02 4.73
CA GLY A 77 5.88 14.17 5.13
C GLY A 77 4.66 13.77 5.98
N MET A 78 3.98 12.67 5.63
CA MET A 78 2.87 12.12 6.42
C MET A 78 3.31 11.62 7.79
N ILE A 79 4.43 10.90 7.86
CA ILE A 79 4.98 10.42 9.14
C ILE A 79 5.35 11.61 10.05
N VAL A 80 5.96 12.66 9.50
CA VAL A 80 6.27 13.89 10.28
C VAL A 80 4.99 14.53 10.81
N ARG A 81 3.95 14.66 10.00
CA ARG A 81 2.66 15.22 10.43
C ARG A 81 2.00 14.37 11.51
N TRP A 82 1.97 13.05 11.32
CA TRP A 82 1.44 12.12 12.29
C TRP A 82 2.16 12.23 13.64
N ARG A 83 3.48 12.30 13.64
CA ARG A 83 4.26 12.52 14.89
C ARG A 83 3.92 13.84 15.57
N ARG A 84 3.62 14.90 14.83
CA ARG A 84 3.13 16.19 15.37
C ARG A 84 1.73 16.08 15.97
N CYS A 85 0.91 15.13 15.54
CA CYS A 85 -0.39 14.81 16.14
C CYS A 85 -0.27 14.04 17.47
N ARG A 86 0.94 13.86 17.98
CA ARG A 86 1.25 13.20 19.26
C ARG A 86 0.61 11.81 19.35
N PRO A 87 1.21 10.79 18.72
CA PRO A 87 0.84 9.40 18.93
C PRO A 87 0.77 9.07 20.43
N LEU A 88 -0.18 8.22 20.81
CA LEU A 88 -0.46 7.94 22.23
C LEU A 88 0.47 6.90 22.86
N ALA A 89 1.34 6.28 22.06
CA ALA A 89 2.35 5.32 22.50
C ALA A 89 3.68 5.61 21.81
N PRO A 90 4.79 5.08 22.31
CA PRO A 90 6.08 5.06 21.61
C PRO A 90 5.99 4.38 20.25
N LEU A 91 6.89 4.77 19.32
CA LEU A 91 6.84 4.30 17.94
C LEU A 91 7.06 2.78 17.81
N ASP A 92 7.88 2.22 18.68
CA ASP A 92 8.20 0.78 18.74
C ASP A 92 7.08 -0.09 19.32
N GLU A 93 6.02 0.52 19.83
CA GLU A 93 4.79 -0.18 20.20
C GLU A 93 3.78 -0.23 19.05
N TYR A 94 3.90 0.66 18.06
CA TYR A 94 2.97 0.70 16.92
C TYR A 94 3.27 -0.39 15.88
N THR A 95 2.22 -1.05 15.43
CA THR A 95 2.26 -1.80 14.16
C THR A 95 1.87 -0.86 13.02
N PHE A 96 2.76 -0.69 12.05
CA PHE A 96 2.45 0.00 10.79
C PHE A 96 1.77 -0.96 9.82
N ILE A 97 0.64 -0.55 9.22
CA ILE A 97 -0.17 -1.38 8.34
C ILE A 97 -0.47 -0.59 7.06
N ASP A 98 -0.06 -1.11 5.91
CA ASP A 98 -0.37 -0.55 4.59
C ASP A 98 -1.46 -1.40 3.93
N LEU A 99 -2.67 -0.83 3.76
CA LEU A 99 -3.79 -1.51 3.10
C LEU A 99 -3.83 -1.11 1.62
N GLY A 100 -3.73 -2.11 0.74
CA GLY A 100 -3.47 -1.91 -0.67
C GLY A 100 -1.99 -1.64 -0.90
N ALA A 101 -1.13 -2.43 -0.27
CA ALA A 101 0.31 -2.19 -0.20
C ALA A 101 1.03 -2.28 -1.56
N GLY A 102 0.36 -2.81 -2.59
CA GLY A 102 0.91 -2.93 -3.93
C GLY A 102 2.26 -3.66 -3.95
N MET A 103 3.27 -3.02 -4.52
CA MET A 103 4.65 -3.54 -4.55
C MET A 103 5.47 -3.16 -3.30
N GLY A 104 4.86 -2.53 -2.27
CA GLY A 104 5.39 -2.38 -0.93
C GLY A 104 6.30 -1.17 -0.69
N ARG A 105 6.28 -0.08 -1.49
CA ARG A 105 7.15 1.09 -1.26
C ARG A 105 6.95 1.70 0.13
N ALA A 106 5.70 1.89 0.56
CA ALA A 106 5.42 2.42 1.89
C ALA A 106 5.94 1.51 3.01
N LEU A 107 5.91 0.18 2.81
CA LEU A 107 6.47 -0.78 3.77
C LEU A 107 8.00 -0.64 3.90
N LEU A 108 8.71 -0.47 2.77
CA LEU A 108 10.16 -0.27 2.78
C LEU A 108 10.53 0.98 3.57
N LEU A 109 9.83 2.10 3.29
CA LEU A 109 10.04 3.37 3.97
C LEU A 109 9.64 3.31 5.47
N ALA A 110 8.55 2.61 5.79
CA ALA A 110 8.12 2.42 7.18
C ALA A 110 9.14 1.58 7.96
N ALA A 111 9.72 0.57 7.34
CA ALA A 111 10.69 -0.31 7.99
C ALA A 111 12.04 0.36 8.31
N GLU A 112 12.33 1.55 7.78
CA GLU A 112 13.44 2.40 8.24
C GLU A 112 13.23 2.94 9.65
N LEU A 113 11.99 2.92 10.13
CA LEU A 113 11.59 3.39 11.45
C LEU A 113 11.45 2.20 12.43
N PRO A 114 11.65 2.42 13.74
CA PRO A 114 11.58 1.36 14.72
C PRO A 114 10.14 1.03 15.12
N PHE A 115 9.30 0.71 14.14
CA PHE A 115 7.98 0.16 14.41
C PHE A 115 8.08 -1.24 15.02
N ARG A 116 7.12 -1.64 15.85
CA ARG A 116 6.99 -2.99 16.37
C ARG A 116 6.94 -4.03 15.24
N ALA A 117 6.17 -3.72 14.19
CA ALA A 117 6.07 -4.50 12.97
C ALA A 117 5.57 -3.64 11.81
N VAL A 118 5.85 -4.05 10.58
CA VAL A 118 5.39 -3.43 9.34
C VAL A 118 4.66 -4.49 8.51
N LEU A 119 3.35 -4.31 8.31
CA LEU A 119 2.48 -5.26 7.62
C LEU A 119 1.92 -4.63 6.35
N GLY A 120 2.02 -5.32 5.23
CA GLY A 120 1.33 -4.97 3.99
C GLY A 120 0.20 -5.94 3.70
N VAL A 121 -0.95 -5.42 3.28
CA VAL A 121 -2.10 -6.20 2.84
C VAL A 121 -2.37 -5.84 1.39
N GLU A 122 -2.29 -6.82 0.50
CA GLU A 122 -2.47 -6.63 -0.94
C GLU A 122 -3.35 -7.73 -1.52
N LEU A 123 -4.40 -7.34 -2.26
CA LEU A 123 -5.34 -8.27 -2.87
C LEU A 123 -4.75 -8.97 -4.10
N ASN A 124 -3.98 -8.23 -4.92
CA ASN A 124 -3.42 -8.77 -6.15
C ASN A 124 -2.19 -9.63 -5.88
N PRO A 125 -2.22 -10.95 -6.18
CA PRO A 125 -1.13 -11.87 -5.84
C PRO A 125 0.17 -11.56 -6.58
N THR A 126 0.12 -10.90 -7.73
CA THR A 126 1.33 -10.53 -8.48
C THR A 126 2.01 -9.33 -7.82
N LEU A 127 1.24 -8.31 -7.43
CA LEU A 127 1.79 -7.16 -6.68
C LEU A 127 2.35 -7.62 -5.33
N ALA A 128 1.59 -8.43 -4.57
CA ALA A 128 2.03 -8.99 -3.29
C ALA A 128 3.34 -9.78 -3.41
N ARG A 129 3.51 -10.59 -4.47
CA ARG A 129 4.75 -11.34 -4.73
C ARG A 129 5.93 -10.42 -5.03
N ILE A 130 5.72 -9.36 -5.82
CA ILE A 130 6.77 -8.35 -6.08
C ILE A 130 7.13 -7.64 -4.76
N GLY A 131 6.13 -7.22 -3.99
CA GLY A 131 6.31 -6.63 -2.67
C GLY A 131 7.12 -7.54 -1.74
N THR A 132 6.77 -8.81 -1.63
CA THR A 132 7.50 -9.80 -0.82
C THR A 132 8.99 -9.87 -1.23
N ARG A 133 9.27 -9.85 -2.54
CA ARG A 133 10.66 -9.81 -3.03
C ARG A 133 11.37 -8.52 -2.63
N ASN A 134 10.71 -7.37 -2.74
CA ASN A 134 11.27 -6.10 -2.33
C ASN A 134 11.59 -6.08 -0.82
N LEU A 135 10.70 -6.61 0.02
CA LEU A 135 10.94 -6.75 1.47
C LEU A 135 12.16 -7.62 1.77
N ALA A 136 12.35 -8.71 1.02
CA ALA A 136 13.51 -9.59 1.17
C ALA A 136 14.82 -8.86 0.80
N LEU A 137 14.83 -8.12 -0.31
CA LEU A 137 15.98 -7.31 -0.73
C LEU A 137 16.32 -6.22 0.30
N TRP A 138 15.30 -5.55 0.85
CA TRP A 138 15.47 -4.49 1.86
C TRP A 138 16.08 -5.04 3.14
N ARG A 139 15.60 -6.20 3.58
CA ARG A 139 16.15 -6.90 4.77
C ARG A 139 17.59 -7.34 4.54
N ALA A 140 17.88 -7.96 3.37
CA ALA A 140 19.23 -8.42 3.02
C ALA A 140 20.22 -7.25 2.95
N ALA A 141 19.78 -6.05 2.57
CA ALA A 141 20.59 -4.83 2.56
C ALA A 141 20.77 -4.19 3.96
N GLY A 142 20.27 -4.80 5.04
CA GLY A 142 20.38 -4.29 6.41
C GLY A 142 19.60 -3.00 6.68
N ARG A 143 18.59 -2.67 5.84
CA ARG A 143 17.85 -1.40 5.93
C ARG A 143 16.62 -1.47 6.83
N ALA A 144 16.16 -2.67 7.16
CA ALA A 144 14.98 -2.87 7.98
C ALA A 144 15.32 -2.77 9.47
N ARG A 145 14.72 -1.80 10.16
CA ARG A 145 14.75 -1.66 11.63
C ARG A 145 13.56 -2.32 12.30
N ALA A 146 12.52 -2.64 11.52
CA ALA A 146 11.33 -3.33 11.96
C ALA A 146 11.11 -4.62 11.17
N PRO A 147 10.54 -5.68 11.76
CA PRO A 147 10.12 -6.87 11.04
C PRO A 147 9.03 -6.52 10.03
N MET A 148 9.15 -7.04 8.79
CA MET A 148 8.24 -6.75 7.69
C MET A 148 7.56 -8.02 7.18
N ARG A 149 6.27 -7.92 6.83
CA ARG A 149 5.52 -9.00 6.19
C ARG A 149 4.53 -8.46 5.15
N MET A 150 4.42 -9.15 4.02
CA MET A 150 3.37 -8.95 3.01
C MET A 150 2.34 -10.08 3.15
N LEU A 151 1.06 -9.72 3.18
CA LEU A 151 -0.09 -10.62 3.23
C LEU A 151 -0.88 -10.47 1.93
N CYS A 152 -1.02 -11.56 1.17
CA CYS A 152 -1.89 -11.58 -0.01
C CYS A 152 -3.30 -11.95 0.43
N ARG A 153 -4.14 -10.93 0.69
CA ARG A 153 -5.54 -11.09 1.15
C ARG A 153 -6.38 -9.85 0.95
N ASP A 154 -7.70 -9.98 1.09
CA ASP A 154 -8.64 -8.87 1.08
C ASP A 154 -8.45 -7.98 2.33
N ALA A 155 -8.24 -6.68 2.11
CA ALA A 155 -8.16 -5.69 3.18
C ALA A 155 -9.46 -5.59 4.00
N ALA A 156 -10.62 -5.88 3.39
CA ALA A 156 -11.89 -5.90 4.09
C ALA A 156 -12.05 -7.05 5.09
N GLU A 157 -11.16 -8.05 5.04
CA GLU A 157 -11.14 -9.21 5.94
C GLU A 157 -9.89 -9.17 6.86
N PHE A 158 -9.17 -8.06 6.84
CA PHE A 158 -7.99 -7.89 7.68
C PHE A 158 -8.38 -7.40 9.08
N GLU A 159 -7.98 -8.17 10.08
CA GLU A 159 -8.14 -7.83 11.49
C GLU A 159 -6.91 -7.08 12.00
N LEU A 160 -7.14 -6.04 12.78
CA LEU A 160 -6.07 -5.28 13.41
C LEU A 160 -5.35 -6.15 14.45
N PRO A 161 -4.01 -6.13 14.47
CA PRO A 161 -3.27 -6.82 15.51
C PRO A 161 -3.51 -6.21 16.89
N PRO A 162 -3.19 -6.93 17.97
CA PRO A 162 -3.22 -6.36 19.31
C PRO A 162 -2.24 -5.18 19.46
N GLY A 163 -2.66 -4.17 20.23
CA GLY A 163 -1.86 -2.98 20.53
C GLY A 163 -2.07 -1.83 19.53
N PRO A 164 -1.29 -0.75 19.69
CA PRO A 164 -1.41 0.43 18.85
C PRO A 164 -1.10 0.13 17.39
N SER A 165 -1.91 0.66 16.49
CA SER A 165 -1.76 0.49 15.04
C SER A 165 -1.81 1.83 14.32
N VAL A 166 -0.98 2.00 13.30
CA VAL A 166 -1.10 3.08 12.34
C VAL A 166 -1.34 2.50 10.96
N VAL A 167 -2.51 2.78 10.40
CA VAL A 167 -2.94 2.33 9.08
C VAL A 167 -2.64 3.41 8.06
N PHE A 168 -1.95 3.02 7.01
CA PHE A 168 -1.65 3.86 5.86
C PHE A 168 -2.52 3.46 4.67
N LEU A 169 -3.09 4.45 4.00
CA LEU A 169 -3.91 4.32 2.81
C LEU A 169 -3.39 5.29 1.75
N PHE A 170 -3.05 4.79 0.57
CA PHE A 170 -2.82 5.64 -0.60
C PHE A 170 -3.92 5.40 -1.63
N ASN A 171 -5.14 5.86 -1.31
CA ASN A 171 -6.36 5.70 -2.12
C ASN A 171 -6.51 4.29 -2.74
N PRO A 172 -6.40 3.21 -1.95
CA PRO A 172 -6.24 1.86 -2.49
C PRO A 172 -7.52 1.25 -3.05
N PHE A 173 -8.70 1.76 -2.63
CA PHE A 173 -10.00 1.20 -2.99
C PHE A 173 -11.15 2.18 -2.78
N GLY A 174 -12.28 1.91 -3.45
CA GLY A 174 -13.49 2.74 -3.35
C GLY A 174 -14.20 2.63 -1.99
N GLY A 175 -15.14 3.56 -1.78
CA GLY A 175 -15.82 3.75 -0.50
C GLY A 175 -16.59 2.54 0.05
N ALA A 176 -17.02 1.59 -0.80
CA ALA A 176 -17.70 0.39 -0.34
C ALA A 176 -16.79 -0.51 0.51
N VAL A 177 -15.54 -0.68 0.07
CA VAL A 177 -14.52 -1.45 0.79
C VAL A 177 -14.14 -0.72 2.08
N LEU A 178 -13.89 0.59 2.02
CA LEU A 178 -13.55 1.39 3.21
C LEU A 178 -14.63 1.29 4.30
N ARG A 179 -15.92 1.42 3.96
CA ARG A 179 -17.01 1.25 4.92
C ARG A 179 -17.04 -0.15 5.54
N ARG A 180 -16.74 -1.19 4.77
CA ARG A 180 -16.68 -2.57 5.29
C ARG A 180 -15.53 -2.74 6.27
N ILE A 181 -14.35 -2.21 5.96
CA ILE A 181 -13.18 -2.21 6.86
C ILE A 181 -13.54 -1.54 8.18
N LEU A 182 -14.10 -0.33 8.14
CA LEU A 182 -14.46 0.41 9.35
C LEU A 182 -15.46 -0.36 10.23
N ARG A 183 -16.54 -0.92 9.65
CA ARG A 183 -17.48 -1.76 10.39
C ARG A 183 -16.84 -2.98 11.04
N ASN A 184 -15.93 -3.65 10.33
CA ASN A 184 -15.22 -4.82 10.88
C ASN A 184 -14.31 -4.43 12.06
N TRP A 185 -13.73 -3.23 12.03
CA TRP A 185 -12.87 -2.74 13.11
C TRP A 185 -13.65 -2.23 14.33
N GLU A 186 -14.89 -1.76 14.16
CA GLU A 186 -15.70 -1.25 15.26
C GLU A 186 -15.81 -2.27 16.40
N SER A 187 -16.10 -3.53 16.09
CA SER A 187 -16.20 -4.59 17.09
C SER A 187 -14.87 -4.89 17.79
N GLY A 188 -13.76 -4.87 17.03
CA GLY A 188 -12.40 -5.14 17.57
C GLY A 188 -11.81 -3.98 18.37
N LEU A 189 -12.29 -2.76 18.14
CA LEU A 189 -11.81 -1.53 18.77
C LEU A 189 -12.74 -1.00 19.88
N ALA A 190 -13.84 -1.71 20.19
CA ALA A 190 -14.74 -1.34 21.26
C ALA A 190 -13.98 -1.16 22.58
N GLY A 191 -14.09 0.02 23.19
CA GLY A 191 -13.37 0.36 24.43
C GLY A 191 -11.86 0.63 24.28
N ARG A 192 -11.31 0.65 23.03
CA ARG A 192 -9.88 0.86 22.76
C ARG A 192 -9.61 2.23 22.12
N SER A 193 -10.02 3.31 22.78
CA SER A 193 -9.73 4.66 22.29
C SER A 193 -8.23 4.87 22.08
N GLY A 194 -7.87 5.51 20.96
CA GLY A 194 -6.49 5.88 20.64
C GLY A 194 -5.59 4.77 20.11
N ASN A 195 -6.06 3.55 20.03
CA ASN A 195 -5.25 2.42 19.55
C ASN A 195 -5.12 2.34 18.01
N LEU A 196 -5.79 3.22 17.28
CA LEU A 196 -5.72 3.25 15.82
C LEU A 196 -5.59 4.70 15.32
N ASP A 197 -4.56 4.94 14.54
CA ASP A 197 -4.43 6.14 13.72
C ASP A 197 -4.50 5.74 12.22
N ILE A 198 -5.18 6.55 11.41
CA ILE A 198 -5.32 6.34 9.96
C ILE A 198 -4.67 7.51 9.23
N LEU A 199 -3.66 7.23 8.43
CA LEU A 199 -2.96 8.16 7.54
C LEU A 199 -3.46 7.93 6.11
N TYR A 200 -4.19 8.88 5.56
CA TYR A 200 -4.81 8.73 4.25
C TYR A 200 -4.25 9.76 3.26
N VAL A 201 -3.57 9.28 2.23
CA VAL A 201 -2.98 10.05 1.12
C VAL A 201 -3.84 9.89 -0.12
N ASN A 202 -3.96 10.94 -0.92
CA ASN A 202 -4.91 11.05 -2.03
C ASN A 202 -6.32 10.64 -1.56
N ASN A 203 -6.80 11.37 -0.58
CA ASN A 203 -7.89 11.00 0.31
C ASN A 203 -9.30 11.19 -0.28
N GLU A 204 -9.56 10.69 -1.49
CA GLU A 204 -10.84 10.80 -2.20
C GLU A 204 -12.04 10.33 -1.39
N GLN A 205 -11.86 9.30 -0.56
CA GLN A 205 -12.92 8.74 0.29
C GLN A 205 -12.94 9.35 1.70
N GLU A 206 -12.25 10.47 1.93
CA GLU A 206 -12.21 11.19 3.23
C GLU A 206 -13.61 11.47 3.80
N PRO A 207 -14.65 11.82 3.01
CA PRO A 207 -15.97 12.05 3.54
C PRO A 207 -16.58 10.85 4.30
N ILE A 208 -16.11 9.63 4.02
CA ILE A 208 -16.53 8.43 4.75
C ILE A 208 -15.93 8.41 6.16
N LEU A 209 -14.63 8.71 6.29
CA LEU A 209 -13.96 8.79 7.59
C LEU A 209 -14.53 9.93 8.44
N ARG A 210 -14.74 11.08 7.82
CA ARG A 210 -15.28 12.28 8.49
C ARG A 210 -16.65 12.08 9.11
N ARG A 211 -17.45 11.18 8.55
CA ARG A 211 -18.81 10.87 9.04
C ARG A 211 -18.83 9.81 10.12
N GLN A 212 -17.69 9.20 10.46
CA GLN A 212 -17.63 8.19 11.52
C GLN A 212 -17.54 8.87 12.89
N PRO A 213 -18.52 8.65 13.77
CA PRO A 213 -18.52 9.29 15.09
C PRO A 213 -17.38 8.81 16.00
N CYS A 214 -16.84 7.64 15.71
CA CYS A 214 -15.72 7.06 16.43
C CYS A 214 -14.32 7.55 15.95
N LEU A 215 -14.27 8.45 14.95
CA LEU A 215 -13.03 8.97 14.40
C LEU A 215 -12.90 10.48 14.64
N THR A 216 -11.81 10.89 15.26
CA THR A 216 -11.41 12.30 15.39
C THR A 216 -10.40 12.65 14.32
N ARG A 217 -10.68 13.70 13.53
CA ARG A 217 -9.75 14.22 12.52
C ARG A 217 -8.67 15.04 13.17
N LEU A 218 -7.42 14.63 13.03
CA LEU A 218 -6.25 15.30 13.58
C LEU A 218 -5.56 16.23 12.56
N PHE A 219 -5.66 15.90 11.27
CA PHE A 219 -5.10 16.69 10.19
C PHE A 219 -5.94 16.54 8.93
N HIS A 220 -6.04 17.62 8.16
CA HIS A 220 -6.56 17.62 6.80
C HIS A 220 -5.87 18.75 6.03
N GLY A 221 -5.31 18.43 4.87
CA GLY A 221 -4.62 19.41 4.03
C GLY A 221 -3.63 18.73 3.08
N GLU A 222 -2.78 19.55 2.48
CA GLU A 222 -1.83 19.10 1.47
C GLU A 222 -0.48 18.69 2.07
N VAL A 223 0.12 17.66 1.48
CA VAL A 223 1.50 17.26 1.73
C VAL A 223 2.29 17.45 0.44
N ARG A 224 3.26 18.35 0.49
CA ARG A 224 4.08 18.71 -0.66
C ARG A 224 5.01 17.55 -1.03
N ARG A 225 5.08 17.27 -2.33
CA ARG A 225 6.07 16.38 -2.93
C ARG A 225 7.39 17.14 -3.11
N SER A 226 8.53 16.49 -2.95
CA SER A 226 9.81 17.08 -3.29
C SER A 226 9.92 17.33 -4.80
N ASN A 227 10.75 18.29 -5.20
CA ASN A 227 10.98 18.56 -6.63
C ASN A 227 11.56 17.31 -7.34
N ALA A 228 12.47 16.58 -6.67
CA ALA A 228 13.06 15.34 -7.20
C ALA A 228 11.99 14.27 -7.46
N ASP A 229 11.10 14.03 -6.49
CA ASP A 229 10.00 13.07 -6.66
C ASP A 229 9.00 13.54 -7.72
N THR A 230 8.68 14.83 -7.78
CA THR A 230 7.78 15.38 -8.81
C THR A 230 8.33 15.15 -10.22
N VAL A 231 9.62 15.44 -10.44
CA VAL A 231 10.29 15.19 -11.73
C VAL A 231 10.32 13.70 -12.07
N ALA A 232 10.62 12.84 -11.09
CA ALA A 232 10.65 11.39 -11.28
C ALA A 232 9.26 10.86 -11.67
N GLU A 233 8.22 11.29 -11.00
CA GLU A 233 6.85 10.86 -11.28
C GLU A 233 6.31 11.37 -12.61
N CYS A 234 6.58 12.63 -12.97
CA CYS A 234 6.27 13.13 -14.31
C CYS A 234 6.91 12.25 -15.40
N LYS A 235 8.18 11.87 -15.25
CA LYS A 235 8.86 10.99 -16.19
C LYS A 235 8.21 9.60 -16.28
N ILE A 236 7.83 9.02 -15.13
CA ILE A 236 7.17 7.72 -15.07
C ILE A 236 5.81 7.79 -15.78
N LEU A 237 4.97 8.75 -15.44
CA LEU A 237 3.64 8.90 -16.03
C LEU A 237 3.71 9.18 -17.54
N ASN A 238 4.58 10.09 -17.97
CA ASN A 238 4.76 10.40 -19.38
C ASN A 238 5.32 9.25 -20.22
N SER A 239 5.99 8.27 -19.58
CA SER A 239 6.47 7.06 -20.26
C SER A 239 5.37 6.01 -20.49
N GLN A 240 4.18 6.21 -19.92
CA GLN A 240 3.06 5.27 -19.99
C GLN A 240 1.93 5.83 -20.86
N PRO A 241 1.63 5.22 -22.02
CA PRO A 241 0.68 5.77 -23.00
C PRO A 241 -0.77 5.85 -22.50
N ASP A 242 -1.12 5.08 -21.45
CA ASP A 242 -2.47 5.03 -20.88
C ASP A 242 -2.55 5.79 -19.53
N ALA A 243 -1.61 6.69 -19.23
CA ALA A 243 -1.62 7.42 -17.98
C ALA A 243 -2.72 8.50 -18.01
N GLU A 244 -3.87 8.20 -17.42
CA GLU A 244 -4.95 9.16 -17.15
C GLU A 244 -4.64 10.08 -15.95
N TYR A 245 -3.45 9.94 -15.36
CA TYR A 245 -3.04 10.65 -14.15
C TYR A 245 -1.98 11.68 -14.45
N ALA A 246 -2.14 12.87 -13.88
CA ALA A 246 -1.12 13.92 -13.88
C ALA A 246 -0.36 13.90 -12.54
N ALA A 247 0.96 14.03 -12.60
CA ALA A 247 1.74 14.25 -11.39
C ALA A 247 1.43 15.63 -10.81
N THR A 248 1.03 15.68 -9.54
CA THR A 248 0.80 16.91 -8.79
C THR A 248 2.00 17.24 -7.91
N ALA A 249 2.19 18.51 -7.56
CA ALA A 249 3.24 18.93 -6.64
C ALA A 249 2.91 18.65 -5.16
N TRP A 250 1.71 18.18 -4.87
CA TRP A 250 1.19 17.87 -3.53
C TRP A 250 0.15 16.77 -3.61
N GLU A 251 -0.12 16.15 -2.47
CA GLU A 251 -1.20 15.19 -2.28
C GLU A 251 -2.17 15.70 -1.21
N ASN A 252 -3.46 15.55 -1.46
CA ASN A 252 -4.48 15.77 -0.44
C ASN A 252 -4.43 14.65 0.58
N CYS A 253 -4.32 15.02 1.86
CA CYS A 253 -4.07 14.07 2.93
C CYS A 253 -4.94 14.35 4.14
N SER A 254 -5.20 13.30 4.92
CA SER A 254 -5.85 13.42 6.22
C SER A 254 -5.28 12.43 7.23
N ILE A 255 -5.39 12.77 8.52
CA ILE A 255 -5.03 11.90 9.63
C ILE A 255 -6.23 11.85 10.56
N TYR A 256 -6.63 10.63 10.92
CA TYR A 256 -7.71 10.35 11.84
C TYR A 256 -7.20 9.48 12.99
N ARG A 257 -7.81 9.66 14.18
CA ARG A 257 -7.60 8.80 15.34
C ARG A 257 -8.90 8.18 15.77
N TRP A 258 -8.88 6.92 16.12
CA TRP A 258 -10.00 6.23 16.74
C TRP A 258 -10.20 6.76 18.17
N SER A 259 -11.30 7.47 18.42
CA SER A 259 -11.65 8.03 19.73
C SER A 259 -12.61 7.14 20.54
N GLY A 260 -13.05 6.02 19.97
CA GLY A 260 -14.13 5.22 20.51
C GLY A 260 -15.51 5.84 20.22
N ALA A 261 -16.58 5.11 20.48
CA ALA A 261 -17.91 5.68 20.47
C ALA A 261 -17.98 6.76 21.56
N GLN A 262 -18.21 8.01 21.20
CA GLN A 262 -18.57 9.03 22.16
C GLN A 262 -19.90 8.56 22.79
N GLY A 263 -19.83 8.11 24.04
CA GLY A 263 -21.02 7.84 24.81
C GLY A 263 -21.93 9.05 24.69
N SER A 264 -23.16 8.87 24.23
CA SER A 264 -24.18 9.89 24.33
C SER A 264 -24.29 10.27 25.80
N SER A 265 -23.59 11.32 26.21
CA SER A 265 -23.90 12.01 27.45
C SER A 265 -25.30 12.57 27.24
N SER A 266 -26.31 11.82 27.68
CA SER A 266 -27.64 12.37 27.89
C SER A 266 -27.49 13.59 28.79
N PRO A 267 -27.99 14.77 28.41
CA PRO A 267 -28.07 15.87 29.35
C PRO A 267 -28.98 15.40 30.48
N GLY A 268 -28.38 15.23 31.66
CA GLY A 268 -29.13 15.00 32.88
C GLY A 268 -30.14 16.14 33.08
N ASN A 269 -31.37 15.74 33.31
CA ASN A 269 -32.46 16.61 33.77
C ASN A 269 -32.05 17.31 35.06
#